data_625767226cb38e0cda9f9139822ec112
#
_entry.id   625767226cb38e0cda9f9139822ec112
#
_cell.length_a   1.000
_cell.length_b   1.000
_cell.length_c   1.000
_cell.angle_alpha   90.00
_cell.angle_beta   90.00
_cell.angle_gamma   90.00
#
_symmetry.space_group_name_H-M   'P 1'
#
loop_
_entity.id
_entity.type
_entity.pdbx_description
1 polymer ?
#
loop_
_entity_poly.entity_id
_entity_poly.type
_entity_poly.pdbx_seq_one_letter_code
_entity_poly.pdbx_strand_id
1 'polypeptide(L)'
;MGHRFEEFTRRNAAVSSRCFLTAIALAITLFSSAFPKLEAQSATPIELPDRIRGVVINSVTHEPISRALVLSPDNSFATMTDDRGRFEFTFPPSESQQAPAFNTGNVRIYQGFQRTSDNPTAFTSTRPTALTARKVGFLNREIPLDISDLNSAQQILTISLVPEARIVGHVTLTSSDGSDKMRVSLYRRNVRERQEHWDLVSNTMTRADGEFRLADLSPGSYKLLTLEQLDLDPLTFDPRGQLFGFPPLYYPSASDFDTAAIIRLAPGETFQPTMSPTKRAYYRVKLELTSPLAEPRIQIYVWPQAHPGPGYALGYNRRDGAIEGSLPDGTYTLKAISYGPPMMAGELNFTVGGAPVSGQALTLVSGTSIPINVREEFQHNQTSPAPDFSTTFTGPPALAPNARRPNYLQVMLWPDEQFGLSSQPVSLRPPTGPEDESLIIENVLPGRYRVVVNTSVGYVASVVSGSTDLLHQPLVVGIGGSVPPLEIIMCDDGAEVDGTIDSTNGTAERSTATNRSTQPLGFVCLAPMDRMDDRCKIAWTNVDGTFTFQQIAPGSYRALAMDRTRPQFESLSDEILTQYESKIQVIHVSQEQKQRVHLLLITASE
;
A
#
# COMPACT_ATOMS: atom_id res chain seq x y z
N MET A 1 40.36 -70.58 -9.90
CA MET A 1 40.23 -70.49 -11.37
C MET A 1 39.74 -69.05 -11.68
N GLY A 2 40.67 -68.16 -11.99
CA GLY A 2 40.31 -66.80 -12.28
C GLY A 2 41.53 -65.87 -12.34
N HIS A 3 42.43 -66.15 -13.27
CA HIS A 3 43.54 -65.28 -13.61
C HIS A 3 44.05 -65.65 -15.02
N ARG A 4 43.32 -65.26 -16.07
CA ARG A 4 43.82 -65.32 -17.45
C ARG A 4 42.87 -64.69 -18.44
N PHE A 5 42.46 -63.46 -18.23
CA PHE A 5 41.68 -62.73 -19.27
C PHE A 5 41.97 -61.21 -19.34
N GLU A 6 42.97 -60.70 -18.63
CA GLU A 6 43.26 -59.27 -18.68
C GLU A 6 44.48 -58.84 -19.53
N GLU A 7 45.14 -59.70 -20.18
CA GLU A 7 46.37 -59.36 -20.93
C GLU A 7 46.20 -59.19 -22.41
N PHE A 8 45.02 -59.50 -23.01
CA PHE A 8 44.80 -59.39 -24.44
C PHE A 8 44.16 -58.08 -24.93
N THR A 9 43.69 -57.22 -24.04
CA THR A 9 43.01 -55.96 -24.39
C THR A 9 43.92 -54.72 -24.35
N ARG A 10 45.16 -54.86 -23.89
CA ARG A 10 46.08 -53.69 -23.75
C ARG A 10 47.00 -53.44 -24.96
N ARG A 11 47.05 -54.33 -25.96
CA ARG A 11 47.95 -54.14 -27.11
C ARG A 11 47.32 -53.54 -28.37
N ASN A 12 45.99 -53.46 -28.48
CA ASN A 12 45.33 -52.86 -29.64
C ASN A 12 44.83 -51.42 -29.40
N ALA A 13 44.98 -50.89 -28.23
CA ALA A 13 44.53 -49.49 -27.90
C ALA A 13 45.62 -48.42 -28.17
N ALA A 14 46.89 -48.83 -28.38
CA ALA A 14 48.00 -47.88 -28.50
C ALA A 14 48.30 -47.41 -29.96
N VAL A 15 47.75 -48.05 -30.95
CA VAL A 15 48.00 -47.71 -32.39
C VAL A 15 46.88 -46.82 -32.96
N SER A 16 45.67 -46.88 -32.42
CA SER A 16 44.53 -46.04 -32.84
C SER A 16 44.53 -44.63 -32.31
N SER A 17 45.26 -44.39 -31.20
CA SER A 17 45.25 -43.08 -30.51
C SER A 17 46.16 -42.02 -31.15
N ARG A 18 47.14 -42.40 -31.93
CA ARG A 18 48.07 -41.43 -32.57
C ARG A 18 47.55 -40.86 -33.90
N CYS A 19 46.68 -41.56 -34.63
CA CYS A 19 46.03 -41.00 -35.82
C CYS A 19 44.84 -40.09 -35.53
N PHE A 20 44.18 -40.26 -34.37
CA PHE A 20 43.02 -39.43 -33.99
C PHE A 20 43.41 -38.06 -33.43
N LEU A 21 44.56 -37.96 -32.75
CA LEU A 21 45.07 -36.70 -32.22
C LEU A 21 45.65 -35.75 -33.28
N THR A 22 46.18 -36.27 -34.38
CA THR A 22 46.65 -35.45 -35.51
C THR A 22 45.51 -34.94 -36.39
N ALA A 23 44.39 -35.65 -36.49
CA ALA A 23 43.21 -35.19 -37.22
C ALA A 23 42.44 -34.10 -36.43
N ILE A 24 42.39 -34.19 -35.11
CA ILE A 24 41.78 -33.16 -34.25
C ILE A 24 42.62 -31.89 -34.19
N ALA A 25 43.97 -31.99 -34.19
CA ALA A 25 44.84 -30.81 -34.21
C ALA A 25 44.76 -30.05 -35.54
N LEU A 26 44.57 -30.75 -36.69
CA LEU A 26 44.41 -30.13 -38.00
C LEU A 26 43.01 -29.49 -38.18
N ALA A 27 41.96 -30.09 -37.57
CA ALA A 27 40.61 -29.52 -37.59
C ALA A 27 40.49 -28.27 -36.71
N ILE A 28 41.22 -28.18 -35.59
CA ILE A 28 41.23 -27.03 -34.71
C ILE A 28 41.96 -25.84 -35.35
N THR A 29 43.00 -26.08 -36.15
CA THR A 29 43.74 -24.99 -36.83
C THR A 29 43.01 -24.45 -38.07
N LEU A 30 42.15 -25.23 -38.72
CA LEU A 30 41.33 -24.79 -39.86
C LEU A 30 40.01 -24.11 -39.44
N PHE A 31 39.54 -24.33 -38.20
CA PHE A 31 38.35 -23.65 -37.67
C PHE A 31 38.67 -22.33 -36.99
N SER A 32 39.96 -22.04 -36.70
CA SER A 32 40.37 -20.83 -36.01
C SER A 32 40.46 -19.57 -36.90
N SER A 33 40.25 -19.72 -38.22
CA SER A 33 40.30 -18.59 -39.16
C SER A 33 38.97 -18.15 -39.73
N ALA A 34 37.85 -18.74 -39.25
CA ALA A 34 36.51 -18.45 -39.78
C ALA A 34 35.51 -17.88 -38.75
N PHE A 35 35.92 -17.60 -37.50
CA PHE A 35 35.10 -16.80 -36.64
C PHE A 35 35.38 -15.32 -36.94
N PRO A 36 34.39 -14.56 -37.43
CA PRO A 36 34.52 -13.10 -37.38
C PRO A 36 34.73 -12.72 -35.92
N LYS A 37 35.80 -11.96 -35.62
CA LYS A 37 35.91 -11.27 -34.34
C LYS A 37 34.59 -10.58 -34.10
N LEU A 38 33.79 -11.15 -33.19
CA LEU A 38 32.73 -10.40 -32.56
C LEU A 38 33.46 -9.31 -31.76
N GLU A 39 33.70 -8.17 -32.37
CA GLU A 39 33.98 -6.96 -31.62
C GLU A 39 32.79 -6.80 -30.69
N ALA A 40 33.01 -7.04 -29.42
CA ALA A 40 32.10 -6.60 -28.41
C ALA A 40 31.86 -5.11 -28.71
N GLN A 41 30.70 -4.80 -29.28
CA GLN A 41 30.23 -3.43 -29.33
C GLN A 41 30.26 -2.98 -27.89
N SER A 42 31.28 -2.22 -27.54
CA SER A 42 31.31 -1.46 -26.31
C SER A 42 30.01 -0.71 -26.31
N ALA A 43 29.07 -1.08 -25.43
CA ALA A 43 27.88 -0.30 -25.20
C ALA A 43 28.42 1.12 -24.95
N THR A 44 28.11 2.03 -25.84
CA THR A 44 28.42 3.45 -25.66
C THR A 44 27.93 3.79 -24.27
N PRO A 45 28.78 4.31 -23.36
CA PRO A 45 28.31 4.73 -22.04
C PRO A 45 27.16 5.71 -22.30
N ILE A 46 25.99 5.43 -21.75
CA ILE A 46 24.89 6.40 -21.78
C ILE A 46 25.41 7.61 -21.02
N GLU A 47 25.83 8.64 -21.74
CA GLU A 47 26.20 9.92 -21.13
C GLU A 47 24.94 10.49 -20.49
N LEU A 48 24.87 10.40 -19.18
CA LEU A 48 23.84 11.03 -18.38
C LEU A 48 23.95 12.55 -18.56
N PRO A 49 22.84 13.28 -18.72
CA PRO A 49 22.90 14.71 -18.95
C PRO A 49 23.62 15.41 -17.79
N ASP A 50 24.53 16.32 -18.13
CA ASP A 50 25.27 17.15 -17.15
C ASP A 50 24.33 18.13 -16.43
N ARG A 51 23.08 18.26 -16.89
CA ARG A 51 22.12 19.24 -16.38
C ARG A 51 20.71 18.69 -16.38
N ILE A 52 19.98 18.94 -15.29
CA ILE A 52 18.53 18.74 -15.20
C ILE A 52 17.88 20.12 -15.21
N ARG A 53 16.96 20.32 -16.15
CA ARG A 53 16.19 21.56 -16.28
C ARG A 53 14.72 21.26 -16.09
N GLY A 54 14.02 22.19 -15.44
CA GLY A 54 12.59 22.04 -15.28
C GLY A 54 11.87 23.34 -15.01
N VAL A 55 10.54 23.24 -14.91
CA VAL A 55 9.65 24.31 -14.52
C VAL A 55 8.71 23.80 -13.44
N VAL A 56 8.48 24.64 -12.42
CA VAL A 56 7.46 24.38 -11.38
C VAL A 56 6.25 25.22 -11.69
N ILE A 57 5.09 24.59 -11.79
CA ILE A 57 3.81 25.24 -12.13
C ILE A 57 2.75 24.94 -11.06
N ASN A 58 1.75 25.80 -10.98
CA ASN A 58 0.53 25.56 -10.23
C ASN A 58 -0.35 24.56 -11.00
N SER A 59 -0.76 23.47 -10.36
CA SER A 59 -1.56 22.41 -11.00
C SER A 59 -2.96 22.84 -11.44
N VAL A 60 -3.47 23.96 -10.90
CA VAL A 60 -4.83 24.48 -11.20
C VAL A 60 -4.78 25.60 -12.25
N THR A 61 -3.91 26.60 -12.04
CA THR A 61 -3.83 27.77 -12.92
C THR A 61 -2.84 27.59 -14.07
N HIS A 62 -1.98 26.56 -13.99
CA HIS A 62 -0.84 26.31 -14.88
C HIS A 62 0.19 27.45 -14.95
N GLU A 63 0.08 28.42 -14.04
CA GLU A 63 1.04 29.53 -13.95
C GLU A 63 2.36 29.04 -13.31
N PRO A 64 3.50 29.61 -13.73
CA PRO A 64 4.79 29.29 -13.16
C PRO A 64 4.89 29.75 -11.70
N ILE A 65 5.51 28.95 -10.85
CA ILE A 65 5.73 29.25 -9.44
C ILE A 65 7.16 29.71 -9.22
N SER A 66 7.33 30.98 -8.90
CA SER A 66 8.62 31.55 -8.53
C SER A 66 9.03 31.20 -7.10
N ARG A 67 10.33 31.13 -6.84
CA ARG A 67 10.92 30.85 -5.51
C ARG A 67 10.35 29.57 -4.87
N ALA A 68 10.07 28.55 -5.67
CA ALA A 68 9.82 27.21 -5.18
C ALA A 68 11.18 26.53 -4.92
N LEU A 69 11.34 25.88 -3.79
CA LEU A 69 12.53 25.12 -3.46
C LEU A 69 12.43 23.74 -4.13
N VAL A 70 13.39 23.43 -4.99
CA VAL A 70 13.54 22.10 -5.60
C VAL A 70 14.79 21.46 -5.05
N LEU A 71 14.67 20.24 -4.50
CA LEU A 71 15.76 19.54 -3.82
C LEU A 71 15.72 18.04 -4.09
N SER A 72 16.88 17.39 -3.96
CA SER A 72 16.97 15.93 -3.94
C SER A 72 16.55 15.37 -2.58
N PRO A 73 16.08 14.09 -2.47
CA PRO A 73 15.65 13.48 -1.21
C PRO A 73 16.76 13.46 -0.13
N ASP A 74 18.01 13.33 -0.56
CA ASP A 74 19.20 13.35 0.31
C ASP A 74 19.68 14.77 0.66
N ASN A 75 19.02 15.82 0.13
CA ASN A 75 19.36 17.24 0.25
C ASN A 75 20.77 17.60 -0.29
N SER A 76 21.40 16.76 -1.09
CA SER A 76 22.69 17.04 -1.70
C SER A 76 22.60 18.10 -2.80
N PHE A 77 21.44 18.22 -3.45
CA PHE A 77 21.15 19.21 -4.48
C PHE A 77 19.92 20.03 -4.08
N ALA A 78 20.02 21.33 -4.12
CA ALA A 78 18.92 22.25 -3.84
C ALA A 78 19.04 23.51 -4.70
N THR A 79 17.93 23.97 -5.27
CA THR A 79 17.86 25.23 -5.99
C THR A 79 16.49 25.86 -5.84
N MET A 80 16.40 27.16 -6.11
CA MET A 80 15.11 27.87 -6.15
C MET A 80 14.73 28.20 -7.58
N THR A 81 13.43 28.13 -7.87
CA THR A 81 12.92 28.55 -9.18
C THR A 81 13.04 30.06 -9.37
N ASP A 82 13.31 30.48 -10.62
CA ASP A 82 13.32 31.87 -11.05
C ASP A 82 11.88 32.46 -11.14
N ASP A 83 11.76 33.71 -11.59
CA ASP A 83 10.47 34.39 -11.76
C ASP A 83 9.56 33.76 -12.82
N ARG A 84 10.09 32.87 -13.65
CA ARG A 84 9.35 32.08 -14.64
C ARG A 84 9.16 30.64 -14.21
N GLY A 85 9.36 30.35 -12.92
CA GLY A 85 9.23 29.00 -12.35
C GLY A 85 10.31 28.02 -12.79
N ARG A 86 11.40 28.44 -13.44
CA ARG A 86 12.42 27.55 -13.98
C ARG A 86 13.49 27.22 -12.95
N PHE A 87 14.00 25.99 -13.00
CA PHE A 87 15.14 25.56 -12.21
C PHE A 87 16.13 24.79 -13.08
N GLU A 88 17.39 24.77 -12.65
CA GLU A 88 18.46 24.03 -13.30
C GLU A 88 19.41 23.46 -12.23
N PHE A 89 19.75 22.18 -12.35
CA PHE A 89 20.82 21.52 -11.64
C PHE A 89 21.94 21.19 -12.63
N THR A 90 23.16 21.56 -12.29
CA THR A 90 24.36 21.17 -13.02
C THR A 90 25.10 20.14 -12.17
N PHE A 91 25.43 19.01 -12.77
CA PHE A 91 26.18 17.95 -12.11
C PHE A 91 27.65 18.06 -12.52
N PRO A 92 28.59 17.81 -11.60
CA PRO A 92 29.99 17.69 -11.99
C PRO A 92 30.14 16.54 -12.99
N PRO A 93 31.03 16.67 -14.00
CA PRO A 93 31.29 15.57 -14.94
C PRO A 93 31.70 14.33 -14.14
N SER A 94 31.18 13.17 -14.55
CA SER A 94 31.60 11.90 -13.96
C SER A 94 33.05 11.67 -14.30
N GLU A 95 33.96 12.09 -13.43
CA GLU A 95 35.34 11.59 -13.49
C GLU A 95 35.25 10.07 -13.36
N SER A 96 35.70 9.36 -14.37
CA SER A 96 35.88 7.92 -14.32
C SER A 96 36.81 7.62 -13.14
N GLN A 97 36.24 7.38 -11.96
CA GLN A 97 36.97 6.96 -10.79
C GLN A 97 37.53 5.57 -11.05
N GLN A 98 38.75 5.51 -11.56
CA GLN A 98 39.63 4.42 -11.25
C GLN A 98 39.65 4.29 -9.73
N ALA A 99 39.13 3.20 -9.21
CA ALA A 99 39.13 2.92 -7.79
C ALA A 99 40.54 3.10 -7.24
N PRO A 100 40.80 3.98 -6.28
CA PRO A 100 42.11 4.08 -5.65
C PRO A 100 42.35 2.75 -4.95
N ALA A 101 43.48 2.08 -5.29
CA ALA A 101 43.98 0.94 -4.56
C ALA A 101 44.25 1.37 -3.11
N PHE A 102 43.36 0.98 -2.18
CA PHE A 102 43.56 1.24 -0.77
C PHE A 102 44.72 0.43 -0.24
N ASN A 103 45.83 1.12 0.02
CA ASN A 103 46.96 0.59 0.74
C ASN A 103 46.60 0.55 2.24
N THR A 104 46.48 -0.65 2.81
CA THR A 104 46.15 -0.89 4.22
C THR A 104 47.30 -0.45 5.13
N GLY A 105 47.23 0.76 5.62
CA GLY A 105 48.15 1.30 6.61
C GLY A 105 47.46 2.31 7.53
N ASN A 106 47.16 1.84 8.77
CA ASN A 106 46.90 2.65 9.96
C ASN A 106 45.76 3.69 9.92
N VAL A 107 44.55 3.27 10.20
CA VAL A 107 43.47 4.18 10.64
C VAL A 107 43.05 3.83 12.07
N ARG A 108 43.28 4.77 13.01
CA ARG A 108 42.71 4.73 14.37
C ARG A 108 41.22 4.99 14.30
N ILE A 109 40.44 3.98 14.75
CA ILE A 109 38.98 4.07 14.86
C ILE A 109 38.61 4.78 16.16
N TYR A 110 37.94 5.93 16.08
CA TYR A 110 37.16 6.48 17.19
C TYR A 110 35.84 5.74 17.29
N GLN A 111 35.62 5.06 18.44
CA GLN A 111 34.35 4.41 18.78
C GLN A 111 33.26 5.45 18.99
N GLY A 112 32.12 5.26 18.36
CA GLY A 112 30.89 5.95 18.71
C GLY A 112 29.93 6.17 17.54
N PHE A 113 29.45 5.09 16.92
CA PHE A 113 28.12 5.01 16.28
C PHE A 113 27.97 3.61 15.69
N GLN A 114 27.06 2.82 16.27
CA GLN A 114 26.71 1.52 15.70
C GLN A 114 25.97 1.71 14.40
N ARG A 115 26.60 1.36 13.29
CA ARG A 115 25.95 1.11 12.00
C ARG A 115 25.71 -0.37 11.86
N THR A 116 24.46 -0.78 11.94
CA THR A 116 24.03 -2.10 11.48
C THR A 116 23.72 -2.02 10.00
N SER A 117 24.68 -2.38 9.17
CA SER A 117 24.44 -2.82 7.78
C SER A 117 25.78 -3.24 7.18
N ASP A 118 26.00 -4.55 7.13
CA ASP A 118 27.11 -5.20 6.44
C ASP A 118 26.84 -5.28 4.93
N ASN A 119 26.90 -4.16 4.22
CA ASN A 119 26.99 -4.21 2.77
C ASN A 119 27.95 -3.11 2.26
N PRO A 120 29.20 -3.43 1.93
CA PRO A 120 30.21 -2.45 1.55
C PRO A 120 30.10 -1.93 0.09
N THR A 121 29.02 -2.22 -0.63
CA THR A 121 28.83 -1.80 -2.04
C THR A 121 27.70 -0.82 -2.27
N ALA A 122 27.29 -0.03 -1.27
CA ALA A 122 26.44 1.12 -1.52
C ALA A 122 27.28 2.20 -2.20
N PHE A 123 27.41 2.14 -3.51
CA PHE A 123 27.84 3.27 -4.32
C PHE A 123 26.85 4.39 -4.10
N THR A 124 27.27 5.47 -3.47
CA THR A 124 26.50 6.71 -3.43
C THR A 124 26.38 7.19 -4.87
N SER A 125 25.22 7.01 -5.46
CA SER A 125 24.88 7.62 -6.74
C SER A 125 25.11 9.13 -6.59
N THR A 126 25.99 9.70 -7.37
CA THR A 126 26.23 11.15 -7.39
C THR A 126 25.07 11.93 -7.99
N ARG A 127 23.99 11.25 -8.37
CA ARG A 127 22.80 11.82 -9.02
C ARG A 127 21.54 11.46 -8.27
N PRO A 128 20.60 12.42 -8.12
CA PRO A 128 19.34 12.15 -7.42
C PRO A 128 18.46 11.22 -8.25
N THR A 129 17.78 10.31 -7.55
CA THR A 129 16.76 9.42 -8.13
C THR A 129 15.35 10.02 -8.10
N ALA A 130 15.18 11.14 -7.41
CA ALA A 130 13.93 11.89 -7.33
C ALA A 130 14.20 13.37 -7.07
N LEU A 131 13.22 14.21 -7.33
CA LEU A 131 13.21 15.62 -6.92
C LEU A 131 11.95 15.92 -6.12
N THR A 132 12.12 16.68 -5.05
CA THR A 132 11.00 17.21 -4.25
C THR A 132 10.90 18.71 -4.49
N ALA A 133 9.69 19.18 -4.85
CA ALA A 133 9.41 20.61 -4.93
C ALA A 133 8.56 21.04 -3.73
N ARG A 134 8.92 22.20 -3.14
CA ARG A 134 8.24 22.79 -1.97
C ARG A 134 8.00 24.28 -2.16
N LYS A 135 6.82 24.71 -1.81
CA LYS A 135 6.42 26.13 -1.76
C LYS A 135 5.36 26.33 -0.69
N VAL A 136 5.49 27.36 0.12
CA VAL A 136 4.45 27.73 1.10
C VAL A 136 3.13 27.98 0.38
N GLY A 137 2.04 27.40 0.87
CA GLY A 137 0.72 27.44 0.24
C GLY A 137 0.47 26.34 -0.78
N PHE A 138 1.41 25.40 -0.91
CA PHE A 138 1.29 24.24 -1.80
C PHE A 138 1.71 22.97 -1.08
N LEU A 139 1.13 21.86 -1.46
CA LEU A 139 1.52 20.53 -1.00
C LEU A 139 2.89 20.16 -1.57
N ASN A 140 3.74 19.56 -0.74
CA ASN A 140 5.03 19.04 -1.19
C ASN A 140 4.81 17.92 -2.20
N ARG A 141 5.59 17.94 -3.30
CA ARG A 141 5.52 16.90 -4.32
C ARG A 141 6.90 16.33 -4.59
N GLU A 142 6.98 15.01 -4.47
CA GLU A 142 8.14 14.24 -4.88
C GLU A 142 7.87 13.62 -6.25
N ILE A 143 8.85 13.72 -7.14
CA ILE A 143 8.78 13.16 -8.50
C ILE A 143 10.00 12.26 -8.67
N PRO A 144 9.81 10.96 -8.93
CA PRO A 144 10.90 10.09 -9.30
C PRO A 144 11.54 10.58 -10.62
N LEU A 145 12.86 10.55 -10.68
CA LEU A 145 13.62 10.84 -11.89
C LEU A 145 13.95 9.52 -12.58
N ASP A 146 13.46 9.37 -13.78
CA ASP A 146 13.88 8.26 -14.62
C ASP A 146 15.09 8.67 -15.47
N ILE A 147 16.12 7.83 -15.48
CA ILE A 147 17.39 8.08 -16.21
C ILE A 147 17.13 8.23 -17.71
N SER A 148 16.12 7.57 -18.25
CA SER A 148 15.76 7.65 -19.66
C SER A 148 15.08 8.96 -20.04
N ASP A 149 14.35 9.59 -19.12
CA ASP A 149 13.74 10.92 -19.34
C ASP A 149 14.79 12.03 -19.40
N LEU A 150 15.97 11.77 -18.84
CA LEU A 150 17.06 12.73 -18.75
C LEU A 150 18.04 12.65 -19.94
N ASN A 151 17.93 11.65 -20.80
CA ASN A 151 18.87 11.39 -21.91
C ASN A 151 18.68 12.34 -23.11
N SER A 152 17.64 13.18 -23.12
CA SER A 152 17.51 14.22 -24.14
C SER A 152 17.91 15.58 -23.55
N ALA A 153 18.99 16.17 -24.03
CA ALA A 153 19.47 17.49 -23.60
C ALA A 153 18.44 18.64 -23.76
N GLN A 154 17.25 18.35 -24.28
CA GLN A 154 16.15 19.28 -24.54
C GLN A 154 14.90 19.03 -23.69
N GLN A 155 14.86 17.99 -22.87
CA GLN A 155 13.65 17.67 -22.08
C GLN A 155 13.55 18.57 -20.86
N ILE A 156 12.46 19.34 -20.77
CA ILE A 156 12.15 20.20 -19.63
C ILE A 156 11.22 19.42 -18.70
N LEU A 157 11.68 19.16 -17.47
CA LEU A 157 10.86 18.51 -16.45
C LEU A 157 9.80 19.47 -15.92
N THR A 158 8.52 19.07 -15.93
CA THR A 158 7.44 19.87 -15.36
C THR A 158 7.02 19.32 -14.02
N ILE A 159 7.12 20.12 -12.96
CA ILE A 159 6.67 19.80 -11.60
C ILE A 159 5.41 20.60 -11.30
N SER A 160 4.26 19.93 -11.22
CA SER A 160 2.99 20.57 -10.87
C SER A 160 2.75 20.51 -9.37
N LEU A 161 2.72 21.64 -8.67
CA LEU A 161 2.38 21.74 -7.26
C LEU A 161 0.88 22.00 -7.09
N VAL A 162 0.26 21.23 -6.18
CA VAL A 162 -1.15 21.36 -5.83
C VAL A 162 -1.28 22.42 -4.72
N PRO A 163 -2.11 23.48 -4.88
CA PRO A 163 -2.39 24.42 -3.79
C PRO A 163 -2.97 23.70 -2.57
N GLU A 164 -2.47 23.99 -1.38
CA GLU A 164 -3.00 23.42 -0.14
C GLU A 164 -4.41 23.93 0.15
N ALA A 165 -5.32 23.04 0.49
CA ALA A 165 -6.60 23.39 1.07
C ALA A 165 -6.47 23.58 2.59
N ARG A 166 -7.41 24.28 3.21
CA ARG A 166 -7.42 24.53 4.65
C ARG A 166 -8.83 24.67 5.19
N ILE A 167 -8.97 24.32 6.47
CA ILE A 167 -10.20 24.55 7.23
C ILE A 167 -9.87 25.54 8.35
N VAL A 168 -10.59 26.66 8.41
CA VAL A 168 -10.48 27.67 9.47
C VAL A 168 -11.88 27.84 10.03
N GLY A 169 -12.15 27.26 11.19
CA GLY A 169 -13.49 27.19 11.73
C GLY A 169 -13.59 27.73 13.15
N HIS A 170 -14.81 27.70 13.65
CA HIS A 170 -15.13 28.19 14.98
C HIS A 170 -16.05 27.21 15.72
N VAL A 171 -15.74 26.94 17.00
CA VAL A 171 -16.59 26.17 17.91
C VAL A 171 -17.18 27.14 18.94
N THR A 172 -18.50 27.31 18.92
CA THR A 172 -19.22 28.16 19.84
C THR A 172 -19.69 27.34 21.02
N LEU A 173 -19.17 27.64 22.23
CA LEU A 173 -19.61 27.00 23.47
C LEU A 173 -20.64 27.87 24.18
N THR A 174 -21.70 27.24 24.67
CA THR A 174 -22.82 27.95 25.35
C THR A 174 -22.54 28.28 26.83
N SER A 175 -21.40 27.81 27.38
CA SER A 175 -21.03 28.08 28.77
C SER A 175 -20.03 29.21 28.87
N SER A 176 -20.22 30.08 29.90
CA SER A 176 -19.34 31.20 30.22
C SER A 176 -17.98 30.80 30.80
N ASP A 177 -17.71 29.52 30.97
CA ASP A 177 -16.42 29.01 31.42
C ASP A 177 -15.46 28.95 30.22
N GLY A 178 -14.86 30.06 29.88
CA GLY A 178 -13.99 30.29 28.72
C GLY A 178 -12.67 29.52 28.71
N SER A 179 -12.59 28.38 29.37
CA SER A 179 -11.39 27.53 29.40
C SER A 179 -11.55 26.19 28.69
N ASP A 180 -12.76 25.84 28.26
CA ASP A 180 -13.01 24.54 27.67
C ASP A 180 -12.46 24.49 26.24
N LYS A 181 -11.26 23.88 26.08
CA LYS A 181 -10.67 23.66 24.77
C LYS A 181 -11.26 22.40 24.17
N MET A 182 -11.75 22.52 22.93
CA MET A 182 -12.27 21.39 22.17
C MET A 182 -11.18 20.83 21.26
N ARG A 183 -11.08 19.51 21.19
CA ARG A 183 -10.29 18.85 20.17
C ARG A 183 -11.11 18.80 18.88
N VAL A 184 -10.49 19.20 17.79
CA VAL A 184 -11.07 19.13 16.45
C VAL A 184 -10.28 18.10 15.64
N SER A 185 -10.94 17.06 15.18
CA SER A 185 -10.35 15.96 14.44
C SER A 185 -10.92 15.89 13.03
N LEU A 186 -10.05 15.72 12.04
CA LEU A 186 -10.40 15.67 10.63
C LEU A 186 -10.15 14.29 10.08
N TYR A 187 -11.18 13.69 9.53
CA TYR A 187 -11.15 12.39 8.87
C TYR A 187 -11.24 12.58 7.37
N ARG A 188 -10.34 11.92 6.62
CA ARG A 188 -10.35 11.93 5.15
C ARG A 188 -10.95 10.63 4.64
N ARG A 189 -11.83 10.74 3.66
CA ARG A 189 -12.35 9.61 2.93
C ARG A 189 -11.26 9.04 2.03
N ASN A 190 -10.97 7.78 2.20
CA ASN A 190 -10.18 6.97 1.30
C ASN A 190 -11.05 5.79 0.84
N VAL A 191 -11.02 5.51 -0.43
CA VAL A 191 -11.65 4.31 -0.96
C VAL A 191 -10.55 3.29 -1.18
N ARG A 192 -10.61 2.20 -0.45
CA ARG A 192 -9.73 1.05 -0.64
C ARG A 192 -10.63 -0.13 -0.94
N GLU A 193 -10.39 -0.79 -2.06
CA GLU A 193 -11.11 -2.02 -2.40
C GLU A 193 -12.65 -1.86 -2.33
N ARG A 194 -13.17 -0.78 -2.95
CA ARG A 194 -14.60 -0.37 -2.96
C ARG A 194 -15.20 -0.04 -1.61
N GLN A 195 -14.43 -0.08 -0.53
CA GLN A 195 -14.91 0.32 0.78
C GLN A 195 -14.44 1.71 1.15
N GLU A 196 -15.38 2.46 1.69
CA GLU A 196 -15.07 3.75 2.28
C GLU A 196 -14.36 3.54 3.62
N HIS A 197 -13.13 4.05 3.70
CA HIS A 197 -12.38 4.15 4.93
C HIS A 197 -12.23 5.61 5.28
N TRP A 198 -12.34 5.91 6.56
CA TRP A 198 -12.16 7.25 7.07
C TRP A 198 -10.94 7.27 7.97
N ASP A 199 -9.85 7.83 7.46
CA ASP A 199 -8.58 7.91 8.16
C ASP A 199 -8.46 9.25 8.88
N LEU A 200 -8.05 9.24 10.17
CA LEU A 200 -7.70 10.45 10.89
C LEU A 200 -6.44 11.06 10.26
N VAL A 201 -6.58 12.22 9.61
CA VAL A 201 -5.45 12.86 8.90
C VAL A 201 -4.89 14.08 9.63
N SER A 202 -5.70 14.73 10.49
CA SER A 202 -5.24 15.89 11.25
C SER A 202 -6.09 16.08 12.50
N ASN A 203 -5.49 16.67 13.53
CA ASN A 203 -6.22 17.13 14.71
C ASN A 203 -5.58 18.41 15.26
N THR A 204 -6.39 19.23 15.92
CA THR A 204 -5.96 20.47 16.59
C THR A 204 -6.82 20.73 17.80
N MET A 205 -6.41 21.67 18.64
CA MET A 205 -7.24 22.19 19.74
C MET A 205 -7.76 23.57 19.37
N THR A 206 -8.98 23.88 19.78
CA THR A 206 -9.50 25.25 19.66
C THR A 206 -8.66 26.20 20.50
N ARG A 207 -8.59 27.44 20.07
CA ARG A 207 -8.10 28.56 20.89
C ARG A 207 -9.13 28.94 21.95
N ALA A 208 -8.77 29.86 22.85
CA ALA A 208 -9.67 30.35 23.89
C ALA A 208 -10.93 31.06 23.34
N ASP A 209 -10.85 31.60 22.14
CA ASP A 209 -11.95 32.22 21.41
C ASP A 209 -12.80 31.24 20.60
N GLY A 210 -12.47 29.95 20.65
CA GLY A 210 -13.13 28.90 19.89
C GLY A 210 -12.62 28.70 18.47
N GLU A 211 -11.68 29.53 17.99
CA GLU A 211 -11.10 29.35 16.66
C GLU A 211 -10.21 28.10 16.56
N PHE A 212 -10.23 27.46 15.40
CA PHE A 212 -9.30 26.37 15.07
C PHE A 212 -8.87 26.45 13.60
N ARG A 213 -7.69 25.89 13.32
CA ARG A 213 -7.14 25.83 11.97
C ARG A 213 -6.53 24.47 11.68
N LEU A 214 -6.87 23.92 10.52
CA LEU A 214 -6.29 22.73 9.92
C LEU A 214 -5.74 23.15 8.55
N ALA A 215 -4.47 22.95 8.30
CA ALA A 215 -3.75 23.36 7.10
C ALA A 215 -3.09 22.15 6.44
N ASP A 216 -2.38 22.39 5.33
CA ASP A 216 -1.67 21.35 4.56
C ASP A 216 -2.61 20.21 4.09
N LEU A 217 -3.87 20.56 3.79
CA LEU A 217 -4.87 19.57 3.38
C LEU A 217 -4.83 19.34 1.87
N SER A 218 -4.82 18.08 1.49
CA SER A 218 -4.98 17.68 0.10
C SER A 218 -6.44 17.87 -0.33
N PRO A 219 -6.72 18.15 -1.61
CA PRO A 219 -8.09 18.09 -2.14
C PRO A 219 -8.73 16.74 -1.84
N GLY A 220 -10.03 16.74 -1.53
CA GLY A 220 -10.74 15.50 -1.22
C GLY A 220 -11.96 15.69 -0.34
N SER A 221 -12.52 14.57 0.12
CA SER A 221 -13.71 14.51 0.95
C SER A 221 -13.35 14.28 2.41
N TYR A 222 -13.95 15.05 3.31
CA TYR A 222 -13.61 15.07 4.71
C TYR A 222 -14.86 15.04 5.61
N LYS A 223 -14.72 14.52 6.83
CA LYS A 223 -15.64 14.69 7.92
C LYS A 223 -14.93 15.33 9.12
N LEU A 224 -15.61 16.23 9.82
CA LEU A 224 -15.05 16.98 10.94
C LEU A 224 -15.77 16.58 12.22
N LEU A 225 -15.01 16.33 13.28
CA LEU A 225 -15.45 15.95 14.60
C LEU A 225 -14.89 16.91 15.64
N THR A 226 -15.76 17.40 16.54
CA THR A 226 -15.34 18.09 17.78
C THR A 226 -15.68 17.24 18.99
N LEU A 227 -14.77 17.20 19.94
CA LEU A 227 -14.96 16.51 21.21
C LEU A 227 -14.22 17.23 22.34
N GLU A 228 -14.77 17.18 23.52
CA GLU A 228 -14.09 17.62 24.73
C GLU A 228 -12.98 16.64 25.10
N GLN A 229 -11.84 17.14 25.54
CA GLN A 229 -10.78 16.30 26.07
C GLN A 229 -11.05 16.02 27.54
N LEU A 230 -11.88 15.02 27.81
CA LEU A 230 -12.05 14.51 29.17
C LEU A 230 -10.78 13.80 29.63
N ASP A 231 -10.50 13.89 30.92
CA ASP A 231 -9.46 13.07 31.53
C ASP A 231 -9.90 11.60 31.51
N LEU A 232 -9.18 10.79 30.73
CA LEU A 232 -9.45 9.36 30.55
C LEU A 232 -8.64 8.50 31.52
N ASP A 233 -7.79 9.09 32.39
CA ASP A 233 -7.06 8.33 33.39
C ASP A 233 -8.00 7.91 34.53
N PRO A 234 -8.33 6.62 34.67
CA PRO A 234 -9.23 6.15 35.72
C PRO A 234 -8.72 6.39 37.14
N LEU A 235 -7.41 6.61 37.30
CA LEU A 235 -6.77 6.85 38.59
C LEU A 235 -6.96 8.30 39.08
N THR A 236 -7.13 9.25 38.17
CA THR A 236 -7.33 10.67 38.50
C THR A 236 -8.81 11.06 38.54
N PHE A 237 -9.70 10.17 38.11
CA PHE A 237 -11.12 10.42 37.97
C PHE A 237 -11.87 10.12 39.29
N ASP A 238 -12.12 11.13 40.09
CA ASP A 238 -13.04 11.11 41.26
C ASP A 238 -14.02 12.28 41.22
N PRO A 239 -15.02 12.25 40.32
CA PRO A 239 -16.01 13.34 40.29
C PRO A 239 -16.96 13.23 41.49
N ARG A 240 -16.84 14.16 42.40
CA ARG A 240 -17.79 14.35 43.50
C ARG A 240 -19.02 15.11 43.00
N GLY A 241 -19.87 14.43 42.25
CA GLY A 241 -21.09 15.04 41.71
C GLY A 241 -21.41 14.61 40.28
N GLN A 242 -22.46 15.20 39.72
CA GLN A 242 -22.85 14.98 38.33
C GLN A 242 -21.85 15.67 37.40
N LEU A 243 -21.22 14.88 36.53
CA LEU A 243 -20.34 15.40 35.47
C LEU A 243 -21.20 15.85 34.28
N PHE A 244 -20.88 17.05 33.77
CA PHE A 244 -21.43 17.56 32.52
C PHE A 244 -20.30 17.82 31.54
N GLY A 245 -20.47 17.40 30.28
CA GLY A 245 -19.47 17.57 29.23
C GLY A 245 -20.12 17.73 27.85
N PHE A 246 -19.27 17.98 26.84
CA PHE A 246 -19.69 18.09 25.45
C PHE A 246 -19.45 16.76 24.74
N PRO A 247 -20.52 16.02 24.39
CA PRO A 247 -20.36 14.78 23.63
C PRO A 247 -19.77 15.05 22.23
N PRO A 248 -19.21 14.04 21.58
CA PRO A 248 -18.76 14.15 20.20
C PRO A 248 -19.83 14.74 19.30
N LEU A 249 -19.46 15.78 18.54
CA LEU A 249 -20.33 16.43 17.58
C LEU A 249 -19.66 16.44 16.21
N TYR A 250 -20.36 15.94 15.20
CA TYR A 250 -19.89 15.93 13.83
C TYR A 250 -20.50 17.05 13.01
N TYR A 251 -19.72 17.60 12.09
CA TYR A 251 -20.17 18.72 11.27
C TYR A 251 -21.40 18.36 10.42
N PRO A 252 -22.40 19.27 10.29
CA PRO A 252 -22.50 20.57 10.99
C PRO A 252 -23.03 20.42 12.43
N SER A 253 -23.85 19.41 12.74
CA SER A 253 -24.52 19.22 14.03
C SER A 253 -24.98 17.76 14.25
N ALA A 254 -24.38 16.80 13.54
CA ALA A 254 -24.74 15.40 13.65
C ALA A 254 -24.22 14.77 14.96
N SER A 255 -24.98 13.84 15.52
CA SER A 255 -24.65 13.08 16.73
C SER A 255 -23.81 11.82 16.42
N ASP A 256 -23.77 11.42 15.17
CA ASP A 256 -23.08 10.21 14.73
C ASP A 256 -22.30 10.44 13.42
N PHE A 257 -21.32 9.56 13.19
CA PHE A 257 -20.38 9.74 12.09
C PHE A 257 -21.04 9.49 10.72
N ASP A 258 -22.00 8.59 10.62
CA ASP A 258 -22.62 8.22 9.35
C ASP A 258 -23.44 9.39 8.78
N THR A 259 -24.15 10.09 9.64
CA THR A 259 -25.00 11.25 9.27
C THR A 259 -24.23 12.57 9.16
N ALA A 260 -22.94 12.58 9.50
CA ALA A 260 -22.08 13.75 9.37
C ALA A 260 -21.96 14.21 7.90
N ALA A 261 -22.06 15.51 7.67
CA ALA A 261 -21.90 16.07 6.34
C ALA A 261 -20.47 15.91 5.81
N ILE A 262 -20.37 15.57 4.53
CA ILE A 262 -19.10 15.48 3.85
C ILE A 262 -18.67 16.86 3.37
N ILE A 263 -17.49 17.29 3.81
CA ILE A 263 -16.82 18.51 3.38
C ILE A 263 -15.95 18.14 2.17
N ARG A 264 -16.24 18.73 1.02
CA ARG A 264 -15.42 18.56 -0.18
C ARG A 264 -14.52 19.76 -0.36
N LEU A 265 -13.20 19.53 -0.34
CA LEU A 265 -12.20 20.59 -0.50
C LEU A 265 -11.60 20.52 -1.89
N ALA A 266 -11.71 21.62 -2.62
CA ALA A 266 -10.97 21.84 -3.86
C ALA A 266 -9.53 22.30 -3.57
N PRO A 267 -8.61 22.20 -4.56
CA PRO A 267 -7.25 22.70 -4.40
C PRO A 267 -7.26 24.21 -4.06
N GLY A 268 -6.55 24.60 -2.99
CA GLY A 268 -6.44 25.99 -2.54
C GLY A 268 -7.66 26.54 -1.80
N GLU A 269 -8.70 25.75 -1.64
CA GLU A 269 -9.94 26.18 -0.98
C GLU A 269 -9.74 26.42 0.53
N THR A 270 -10.43 27.45 1.04
CA THR A 270 -10.56 27.69 2.48
C THR A 270 -12.01 27.48 2.89
N PHE A 271 -12.26 26.44 3.69
CA PHE A 271 -13.58 26.13 4.21
C PHE A 271 -13.74 26.71 5.64
N GLN A 272 -14.91 27.27 5.96
CA GLN A 272 -15.14 27.96 7.24
C GLN A 272 -16.37 27.37 7.97
N PRO A 273 -16.21 26.23 8.68
CA PRO A 273 -17.30 25.63 9.46
C PRO A 273 -17.51 26.32 10.80
N THR A 274 -18.76 26.37 11.24
CA THR A 274 -19.14 26.71 12.63
C THR A 274 -19.83 25.50 13.25
N MET A 275 -19.47 25.17 14.49
CA MET A 275 -20.04 24.07 15.26
C MET A 275 -20.45 24.55 16.66
N SER A 276 -21.59 24.06 17.15
CA SER A 276 -22.15 24.49 18.44
C SER A 276 -22.53 23.27 19.28
N PRO A 277 -21.56 22.63 19.96
CA PRO A 277 -21.84 21.52 20.86
C PRO A 277 -22.66 21.95 22.08
N THR A 278 -23.49 21.04 22.57
CA THR A 278 -24.33 21.27 23.78
C THR A 278 -23.89 20.36 24.92
N LYS A 279 -23.79 20.91 26.13
CA LYS A 279 -23.45 20.11 27.32
C LYS A 279 -24.55 19.08 27.63
N ARG A 280 -24.12 17.87 28.01
CA ARG A 280 -24.98 16.77 28.48
C ARG A 280 -24.42 16.21 29.79
N ALA A 281 -25.28 15.54 30.54
CA ALA A 281 -24.87 14.79 31.72
C ALA A 281 -24.09 13.55 31.30
N TYR A 282 -22.99 13.27 32.00
CA TYR A 282 -22.17 12.08 31.85
C TYR A 282 -22.27 11.20 33.07
N TYR A 283 -22.32 9.91 32.90
CA TYR A 283 -22.47 8.92 33.94
C TYR A 283 -21.25 8.01 33.97
N ARG A 284 -20.85 7.65 35.18
CA ARG A 284 -19.70 6.77 35.36
C ARG A 284 -19.98 5.38 34.79
N VAL A 285 -19.03 4.84 34.07
CA VAL A 285 -19.05 3.48 33.54
C VAL A 285 -17.88 2.73 34.14
N LYS A 286 -18.15 1.57 34.74
CA LYS A 286 -17.14 0.63 35.25
C LYS A 286 -17.51 -0.77 34.83
N LEU A 287 -16.73 -1.36 33.91
CA LEU A 287 -16.95 -2.69 33.34
C LEU A 287 -15.75 -3.57 33.73
N GLU A 288 -16.03 -4.75 34.25
CA GLU A 288 -14.98 -5.70 34.62
C GLU A 288 -14.37 -6.32 33.35
N LEU A 289 -13.05 -6.49 33.31
CA LEU A 289 -12.37 -7.16 32.22
C LEU A 289 -11.93 -8.56 32.66
N THR A 290 -12.50 -9.57 32.02
CA THR A 290 -12.07 -10.96 32.21
C THR A 290 -11.09 -11.33 31.10
N SER A 291 -9.85 -11.65 31.49
CA SER A 291 -8.77 -12.00 30.56
C SER A 291 -7.99 -13.20 31.08
N PRO A 292 -7.62 -14.17 30.24
CA PRO A 292 -6.69 -15.23 30.62
C PRO A 292 -5.25 -14.72 30.85
N LEU A 293 -4.92 -13.51 30.38
CA LEU A 293 -3.63 -12.85 30.64
C LEU A 293 -3.71 -12.00 31.90
N ALA A 294 -2.69 -12.10 32.75
CA ALA A 294 -2.63 -11.35 33.99
C ALA A 294 -2.52 -9.83 33.75
N GLU A 295 -1.77 -9.41 32.73
CA GLU A 295 -1.59 -8.00 32.37
C GLU A 295 -1.79 -7.81 30.86
N PRO A 296 -3.03 -7.75 30.37
CA PRO A 296 -3.27 -7.58 28.96
C PRO A 296 -2.94 -6.14 28.53
N ARG A 297 -2.23 -5.99 27.39
CA ARG A 297 -2.08 -4.70 26.71
C ARG A 297 -3.26 -4.52 25.79
N ILE A 298 -4.27 -3.80 26.28
CA ILE A 298 -5.52 -3.64 25.54
C ILE A 298 -5.67 -2.26 24.92
N GLN A 299 -6.26 -2.23 23.76
CA GLN A 299 -6.81 -1.04 23.13
C GLN A 299 -8.33 -1.14 23.17
N ILE A 300 -8.98 -0.05 23.57
CA ILE A 300 -10.42 0.02 23.81
C ILE A 300 -11.03 0.96 22.80
N TYR A 301 -12.15 0.55 22.24
CA TYR A 301 -12.96 1.30 21.31
C TYR A 301 -14.40 1.32 21.80
N VAL A 302 -15.03 2.48 21.72
CA VAL A 302 -16.42 2.67 22.14
C VAL A 302 -17.14 3.50 21.10
N TRP A 303 -18.33 3.05 20.72
CA TRP A 303 -19.18 3.78 19.79
C TRP A 303 -20.66 3.54 20.07
N PRO A 304 -21.57 4.42 19.63
CA PRO A 304 -23.01 4.16 19.68
C PRO A 304 -23.34 2.89 18.90
N GLN A 305 -24.12 1.99 19.48
CA GLN A 305 -24.38 0.66 18.92
C GLN A 305 -24.91 0.69 17.48
N ALA A 306 -25.75 1.65 17.13
CA ALA A 306 -26.36 1.76 15.80
C ALA A 306 -25.39 2.35 14.75
N HIS A 307 -24.40 3.12 15.19
CA HIS A 307 -23.56 3.96 14.32
C HIS A 307 -22.11 3.91 14.75
N PRO A 308 -21.32 2.93 14.24
CA PRO A 308 -19.89 2.88 14.51
C PRO A 308 -19.20 4.17 14.09
N GLY A 309 -18.35 4.71 14.96
CA GLY A 309 -17.62 5.93 14.65
C GLY A 309 -16.68 6.35 15.79
N PRO A 310 -15.73 7.24 15.50
CA PRO A 310 -14.79 7.75 16.49
C PRO A 310 -15.46 8.76 17.43
N GLY A 311 -14.85 9.02 18.59
CA GLY A 311 -15.23 10.15 19.46
C GLY A 311 -15.44 9.79 20.92
N TYR A 312 -16.00 8.64 21.22
CA TYR A 312 -16.12 8.16 22.60
C TYR A 312 -14.88 7.37 23.01
N ALA A 313 -14.54 7.41 24.30
CA ALA A 313 -13.40 6.67 24.83
C ALA A 313 -13.64 6.26 26.28
N LEU A 314 -13.10 5.10 26.65
CA LEU A 314 -12.95 4.60 28.00
C LEU A 314 -11.50 4.16 28.23
N GLY A 315 -11.03 4.25 29.47
CA GLY A 315 -9.67 3.86 29.85
C GLY A 315 -9.63 2.48 30.52
N TYR A 316 -8.46 1.86 30.54
CA TYR A 316 -8.22 0.61 31.28
C TYR A 316 -7.46 0.88 32.57
N ASN A 317 -8.13 0.63 33.70
CA ASN A 317 -7.52 0.66 35.01
C ASN A 317 -6.88 -0.70 35.33
N ARG A 318 -5.56 -0.76 35.22
CA ARG A 318 -4.80 -2.01 35.48
C ARG A 318 -4.88 -2.49 36.93
N ARG A 319 -5.05 -1.56 37.90
CA ARG A 319 -5.13 -1.91 39.33
C ARG A 319 -6.41 -2.69 39.62
N ASP A 320 -7.53 -2.21 39.07
CA ASP A 320 -8.85 -2.79 39.33
C ASP A 320 -9.22 -3.86 38.29
N GLY A 321 -8.43 -4.02 37.22
CA GLY A 321 -8.78 -4.90 36.11
C GLY A 321 -10.06 -4.48 35.38
N ALA A 322 -10.36 -3.20 35.37
CA ALA A 322 -11.63 -2.66 34.90
C ALA A 322 -11.47 -1.63 33.78
N ILE A 323 -12.45 -1.57 32.90
CA ILE A 323 -12.58 -0.52 31.90
C ILE A 323 -13.47 0.57 32.49
N GLU A 324 -12.94 1.77 32.62
CA GLU A 324 -13.60 2.85 33.33
C GLU A 324 -13.60 4.16 32.53
N GLY A 325 -14.55 5.04 32.87
CA GLY A 325 -14.67 6.38 32.32
C GLY A 325 -16.07 6.95 32.51
N SER A 326 -16.46 7.86 31.65
CA SER A 326 -17.80 8.44 31.67
C SER A 326 -18.36 8.62 30.29
N LEU A 327 -19.64 8.31 30.11
CA LEU A 327 -20.38 8.45 28.87
C LEU A 327 -21.73 9.13 29.11
N PRO A 328 -22.28 9.86 28.13
CA PRO A 328 -23.63 10.36 28.20
C PRO A 328 -24.66 9.24 28.02
N ASP A 329 -25.94 9.55 28.23
CA ASP A 329 -27.01 8.59 27.95
C ASP A 329 -26.94 8.06 26.52
N GLY A 330 -27.08 6.74 26.38
CA GLY A 330 -27.03 6.07 25.10
C GLY A 330 -26.78 4.56 25.22
N THR A 331 -26.93 3.85 24.12
CA THR A 331 -26.53 2.45 24.01
C THR A 331 -25.23 2.37 23.23
N TYR A 332 -24.26 1.67 23.78
CA TYR A 332 -22.90 1.61 23.29
C TYR A 332 -22.43 0.19 23.01
N THR A 333 -21.59 0.06 22.02
CA THR A 333 -20.75 -1.11 21.80
C THR A 333 -19.33 -0.77 22.25
N LEU A 334 -18.76 -1.65 23.07
CA LEU A 334 -17.38 -1.59 23.49
C LEU A 334 -16.65 -2.79 22.91
N LYS A 335 -15.54 -2.53 22.22
CA LYS A 335 -14.62 -3.56 21.71
C LYS A 335 -13.25 -3.36 22.35
N ALA A 336 -12.70 -4.41 22.91
CA ALA A 336 -11.34 -4.41 23.43
C ALA A 336 -10.50 -5.44 22.66
N ILE A 337 -9.28 -5.04 22.29
CA ILE A 337 -8.31 -5.89 21.58
C ILE A 337 -7.02 -5.92 22.38
N SER A 338 -6.53 -7.12 22.69
CA SER A 338 -5.23 -7.33 23.31
C SER A 338 -4.19 -7.62 22.24
N TYR A 339 -3.12 -6.82 22.23
CA TYR A 339 -1.98 -7.01 21.34
C TYR A 339 -0.86 -7.80 22.04
N GLY A 340 -0.38 -8.78 21.36
CA GLY A 340 0.65 -9.71 21.84
C GLY A 340 0.18 -11.16 21.68
N PRO A 341 1.09 -12.15 21.65
CA PRO A 341 0.70 -13.55 21.55
C PRO A 341 0.18 -14.09 22.92
N PRO A 342 -1.04 -14.67 22.98
CA PRO A 342 -2.02 -14.71 21.90
C PRO A 342 -2.78 -13.39 21.73
N MET A 343 -3.13 -13.04 20.48
CA MET A 343 -4.08 -11.93 20.23
C MET A 343 -5.47 -12.34 20.73
N MET A 344 -6.13 -11.40 21.40
CA MET A 344 -7.47 -11.62 21.95
C MET A 344 -8.36 -10.43 21.68
N ALA A 345 -9.66 -10.67 21.57
CA ALA A 345 -10.65 -9.61 21.47
C ALA A 345 -11.91 -9.96 22.26
N GLY A 346 -12.65 -8.94 22.63
CA GLY A 346 -13.96 -9.06 23.24
C GLY A 346 -14.84 -7.89 22.84
N GLU A 347 -16.16 -8.12 22.83
CA GLU A 347 -17.15 -7.11 22.52
C GLU A 347 -18.29 -7.19 23.53
N LEU A 348 -18.80 -6.03 23.95
CA LEU A 348 -19.88 -5.90 24.91
C LEU A 348 -20.81 -4.76 24.51
N ASN A 349 -22.11 -5.02 24.48
CA ASN A 349 -23.13 -4.00 24.33
C ASN A 349 -23.70 -3.63 25.71
N PHE A 350 -23.79 -2.34 26.00
CA PHE A 350 -24.34 -1.85 27.27
C PHE A 350 -25.07 -0.51 27.09
N THR A 351 -25.91 -0.18 28.06
CA THR A 351 -26.74 1.04 28.03
C THR A 351 -26.42 1.91 29.24
N VAL A 352 -26.23 3.21 29.00
CA VAL A 352 -26.16 4.26 29.99
C VAL A 352 -27.52 4.96 29.98
N GLY A 353 -28.26 4.86 31.08
CA GLY A 353 -29.65 5.38 31.19
C GLY A 353 -29.85 6.24 32.43
N GLY A 354 -29.18 7.38 32.49
CA GLY A 354 -29.35 8.33 33.58
C GLY A 354 -28.73 7.94 34.92
N ALA A 355 -27.92 6.85 34.95
CA ALA A 355 -27.29 6.36 36.17
C ALA A 355 -25.93 5.70 35.85
N PRO A 356 -25.00 5.58 36.83
CA PRO A 356 -23.77 4.87 36.68
C PRO A 356 -23.97 3.40 36.26
N VAL A 357 -23.11 2.90 35.36
CA VAL A 357 -23.11 1.51 34.90
C VAL A 357 -22.02 0.74 35.62
N SER A 358 -22.36 -0.40 36.23
CA SER A 358 -21.43 -1.33 36.89
C SER A 358 -21.97 -2.78 36.86
N GLY A 359 -21.13 -3.74 37.21
CA GLY A 359 -21.53 -5.15 37.33
C GLY A 359 -21.67 -5.88 36.01
N GLN A 360 -21.21 -5.30 34.90
CA GLN A 360 -21.10 -6.00 33.62
C GLN A 360 -19.63 -6.33 33.34
N ALA A 361 -19.39 -7.44 32.65
CA ALA A 361 -18.03 -7.91 32.35
C ALA A 361 -17.83 -8.12 30.85
N LEU A 362 -16.68 -7.69 30.36
CA LEU A 362 -16.17 -8.00 29.03
C LEU A 362 -15.19 -9.15 29.12
N THR A 363 -15.41 -10.20 28.36
CA THR A 363 -14.49 -11.35 28.30
C THR A 363 -13.65 -11.29 27.03
N LEU A 364 -12.32 -11.34 27.18
CA LEU A 364 -11.41 -11.47 26.04
C LEU A 364 -11.30 -12.94 25.65
N VAL A 365 -11.49 -13.24 24.37
CA VAL A 365 -11.30 -14.56 23.79
C VAL A 365 -10.15 -14.54 22.81
N SER A 366 -9.38 -15.64 22.78
CA SER A 366 -8.26 -15.78 21.83
C SER A 366 -8.77 -15.83 20.39
N GLY A 367 -7.96 -15.33 19.48
CA GLY A 367 -8.18 -15.50 18.06
C GLY A 367 -8.22 -16.98 17.67
N THR A 368 -8.95 -17.28 16.62
CA THR A 368 -9.05 -18.64 16.06
C THR A 368 -7.98 -18.88 14.99
N SER A 369 -7.73 -20.15 14.70
CA SER A 369 -6.88 -20.58 13.60
C SER A 369 -7.74 -21.14 12.48
N ILE A 370 -7.47 -20.73 11.25
CA ILE A 370 -8.22 -21.12 10.06
C ILE A 370 -7.32 -21.93 9.13
N PRO A 371 -7.54 -23.25 9.00
CA PRO A 371 -6.84 -24.07 8.02
C PRO A 371 -7.22 -23.70 6.60
N ILE A 372 -6.29 -23.90 5.66
CA ILE A 372 -6.51 -23.65 4.23
C ILE A 372 -6.18 -24.93 3.47
N ASN A 373 -7.11 -25.38 2.65
CA ASN A 373 -6.95 -26.48 1.73
C ASN A 373 -6.89 -25.92 0.31
N VAL A 374 -5.85 -26.28 -0.43
CA VAL A 374 -5.67 -25.85 -1.82
C VAL A 374 -5.82 -27.05 -2.72
N ARG A 375 -6.67 -26.94 -3.73
CA ARG A 375 -6.85 -27.92 -4.77
C ARG A 375 -6.46 -27.31 -6.11
N GLU A 376 -5.47 -27.89 -6.74
CA GLU A 376 -4.97 -27.52 -8.05
C GLU A 376 -5.68 -28.34 -9.13
N GLU A 377 -6.37 -27.66 -10.03
CA GLU A 377 -7.01 -28.25 -11.22
C GLU A 377 -6.27 -27.75 -12.47
N PHE A 378 -4.95 -28.02 -12.52
CA PHE A 378 -4.10 -27.60 -13.64
C PHE A 378 -4.17 -28.62 -14.77
N GLN A 379 -4.45 -28.13 -15.99
CA GLN A 379 -4.52 -28.93 -17.21
C GLN A 379 -3.20 -28.91 -17.99
N HIS A 380 -2.36 -27.89 -17.76
CA HIS A 380 -1.10 -27.68 -18.45
C HIS A 380 0.07 -27.96 -17.50
N ASN A 381 1.00 -28.83 -17.91
CA ASN A 381 2.23 -29.08 -17.16
C ASN A 381 3.12 -27.80 -17.19
N GLN A 382 2.98 -26.94 -16.24
CA GLN A 382 3.78 -25.71 -16.12
C GLN A 382 5.14 -26.03 -15.49
N THR A 383 6.12 -26.35 -16.32
CA THR A 383 7.54 -26.26 -15.98
C THR A 383 8.06 -24.84 -16.20
N SER A 384 7.39 -23.84 -15.68
CA SER A 384 7.91 -22.47 -15.72
C SER A 384 8.75 -22.19 -14.47
N PRO A 385 9.93 -21.56 -14.61
CA PRO A 385 10.67 -21.07 -13.45
C PRO A 385 9.81 -20.07 -12.70
N ALA A 386 9.79 -20.21 -11.37
CA ALA A 386 9.08 -19.28 -10.50
C ALA A 386 9.45 -17.83 -10.84
N PRO A 387 8.49 -16.95 -11.14
CA PRO A 387 8.79 -15.54 -11.35
C PRO A 387 9.42 -14.96 -10.09
N ASP A 388 10.48 -14.20 -10.28
CA ASP A 388 11.20 -13.52 -9.21
C ASP A 388 10.34 -12.35 -8.70
N PHE A 389 9.67 -12.51 -7.57
CA PHE A 389 8.86 -11.47 -6.90
C PHE A 389 9.69 -10.35 -6.26
N SER A 390 11.00 -10.29 -6.51
CA SER A 390 11.92 -9.43 -5.75
C SER A 390 11.77 -7.92 -5.98
N THR A 391 10.88 -7.43 -6.85
CA THR A 391 10.94 -6.03 -7.28
C THR A 391 9.78 -5.11 -6.88
N THR A 392 8.68 -5.56 -6.25
CA THR A 392 7.56 -4.63 -5.99
C THR A 392 6.73 -4.84 -4.71
N PHE A 393 7.06 -5.78 -3.84
CA PHE A 393 6.29 -5.92 -2.59
C PHE A 393 7.19 -5.78 -1.36
N THR A 394 6.99 -4.72 -0.59
CA THR A 394 7.39 -4.65 0.83
C THR A 394 6.45 -5.54 1.66
N GLY A 395 6.38 -6.82 1.30
CA GLY A 395 5.70 -7.87 2.04
C GLY A 395 6.63 -8.55 3.03
N PRO A 396 6.09 -9.36 3.97
CA PRO A 396 6.91 -10.12 4.91
C PRO A 396 7.94 -10.99 4.16
N PRO A 397 9.08 -11.30 4.82
CA PRO A 397 10.22 -11.94 4.18
C PRO A 397 9.81 -13.20 3.45
N ALA A 398 10.36 -13.37 2.25
CA ALA A 398 10.15 -14.55 1.41
C ALA A 398 10.33 -15.83 2.25
N LEU A 399 9.41 -16.77 2.08
CA LEU A 399 9.47 -18.10 2.71
C LEU A 399 10.85 -18.71 2.47
N ALA A 400 11.40 -19.36 3.49
CA ALA A 400 12.68 -20.03 3.39
C ALA A 400 12.72 -20.93 2.12
N PRO A 401 13.80 -20.90 1.33
CA PRO A 401 13.86 -21.54 0.01
C PRO A 401 13.69 -23.05 -0.02
N ASN A 402 13.45 -23.69 1.12
CA ASN A 402 13.35 -25.14 1.28
C ASN A 402 11.99 -25.59 1.86
N ALA A 403 10.98 -24.73 1.96
CA ALA A 403 9.67 -25.16 2.43
C ALA A 403 8.91 -25.89 1.31
N ARG A 404 8.29 -27.04 1.62
CA ARG A 404 7.44 -27.81 0.68
C ARG A 404 6.10 -27.12 0.38
N ARG A 405 5.81 -26.01 1.06
CA ARG A 405 4.62 -25.21 0.81
C ARG A 405 4.67 -24.57 -0.58
N PRO A 406 3.52 -24.41 -1.24
CA PRO A 406 3.46 -23.66 -2.48
C PRO A 406 3.91 -22.21 -2.23
N ASN A 407 5.02 -21.80 -2.82
CA ASN A 407 5.58 -20.45 -2.72
C ASN A 407 4.89 -19.45 -3.65
N TYR A 408 4.02 -19.93 -4.53
CA TYR A 408 3.26 -19.14 -5.50
C TYR A 408 1.93 -18.61 -4.93
N LEU A 409 1.53 -19.04 -3.72
CA LEU A 409 0.24 -18.73 -3.12
C LEU A 409 0.40 -17.84 -1.88
N GLN A 410 -0.32 -16.73 -1.86
CA GLN A 410 -0.43 -15.85 -0.72
C GLN A 410 -1.90 -15.65 -0.36
N VAL A 411 -2.28 -15.95 0.87
CA VAL A 411 -3.65 -15.76 1.38
C VAL A 411 -3.64 -14.75 2.50
N MET A 412 -4.50 -13.75 2.40
CA MET A 412 -4.61 -12.65 3.36
C MET A 412 -6.07 -12.42 3.73
N LEU A 413 -6.31 -12.14 5.01
CA LEU A 413 -7.60 -11.72 5.54
C LEU A 413 -7.53 -10.22 5.85
N TRP A 414 -8.20 -9.39 5.08
CA TRP A 414 -8.31 -7.96 5.30
C TRP A 414 -9.53 -7.67 6.17
N PRO A 415 -9.36 -6.99 7.33
CA PRO A 415 -10.50 -6.59 8.14
C PRO A 415 -11.47 -5.69 7.35
N ASP A 416 -12.76 -6.02 7.42
CA ASP A 416 -13.85 -5.29 6.77
C ASP A 416 -14.42 -4.23 7.75
N GLU A 417 -13.57 -3.31 8.22
CA GLU A 417 -13.94 -2.27 9.19
C GLU A 417 -13.72 -0.88 8.58
N GLN A 418 -14.75 -0.02 8.68
CA GLN A 418 -14.69 1.36 8.15
C GLN A 418 -13.71 2.25 8.92
N PHE A 419 -13.45 1.94 10.20
CA PHE A 419 -12.55 2.68 11.07
C PHE A 419 -11.38 1.79 11.45
N GLY A 420 -10.18 2.24 11.10
CA GLY A 420 -8.93 1.51 11.16
C GLY A 420 -8.49 1.05 12.54
N LEU A 421 -9.19 0.06 13.09
CA LEU A 421 -8.75 -0.64 14.30
C LEU A 421 -7.54 -1.54 14.02
N SER A 422 -7.45 -2.08 12.81
CA SER A 422 -6.29 -2.80 12.31
C SER A 422 -6.34 -2.74 10.79
N SER A 423 -5.56 -1.87 10.20
CA SER A 423 -5.40 -1.81 8.74
C SER A 423 -4.45 -2.90 8.22
N GLN A 424 -3.94 -3.76 9.09
CA GLN A 424 -3.02 -4.81 8.70
C GLN A 424 -3.76 -6.11 8.40
N PRO A 425 -3.51 -6.76 7.27
CA PRO A 425 -4.08 -8.05 6.98
C PRO A 425 -3.47 -9.13 7.87
N VAL A 426 -4.27 -10.14 8.19
CA VAL A 426 -3.77 -11.37 8.80
C VAL A 426 -3.38 -12.32 7.67
N SER A 427 -2.15 -12.80 7.67
CA SER A 427 -1.62 -13.67 6.62
C SER A 427 -1.34 -15.07 7.13
N LEU A 428 -0.99 -15.97 6.21
CA LEU A 428 -0.49 -17.31 6.54
C LEU A 428 0.66 -17.21 7.54
N ARG A 429 0.64 -18.07 8.59
CA ARG A 429 1.78 -18.17 9.47
C ARG A 429 3.01 -18.65 8.69
N PRO A 430 4.22 -18.20 9.05
CA PRO A 430 5.44 -18.76 8.49
C PRO A 430 5.55 -20.28 8.76
N PRO A 431 6.19 -21.05 7.89
CA PRO A 431 6.45 -22.46 8.16
C PRO A 431 7.32 -22.62 9.41
N THR A 432 6.97 -23.57 10.26
CA THR A 432 7.71 -23.90 11.49
C THR A 432 8.97 -24.72 11.22
N GLY A 433 9.10 -25.27 10.02
CA GLY A 433 10.25 -26.03 9.56
C GLY A 433 10.12 -26.44 8.08
N PRO A 434 11.16 -27.05 7.51
CA PRO A 434 11.19 -27.42 6.08
C PRO A 434 10.15 -28.48 5.69
N GLU A 435 9.64 -29.25 6.64
CA GLU A 435 8.61 -30.28 6.43
C GLU A 435 7.19 -29.79 6.75
N ASP A 436 7.02 -28.51 7.12
CA ASP A 436 5.71 -27.96 7.45
C ASP A 436 4.94 -27.59 6.16
N GLU A 437 4.03 -28.46 5.74
CA GLU A 437 3.16 -28.26 4.58
C GLU A 437 1.84 -27.57 4.92
N SER A 438 1.53 -27.40 6.23
CA SER A 438 0.23 -26.88 6.65
C SER A 438 0.05 -25.40 6.34
N LEU A 439 -1.02 -25.04 5.63
CA LEU A 439 -1.42 -23.68 5.37
C LEU A 439 -2.45 -23.26 6.43
N ILE A 440 -2.05 -22.39 7.35
CA ILE A 440 -2.91 -21.96 8.47
C ILE A 440 -2.76 -20.45 8.65
N ILE A 441 -3.88 -19.76 8.79
CA ILE A 441 -3.92 -18.38 9.28
C ILE A 441 -4.23 -18.43 10.77
N GLU A 442 -3.33 -17.92 11.60
CA GLU A 442 -3.45 -17.95 13.06
C GLU A 442 -3.84 -16.59 13.62
N ASN A 443 -4.37 -16.59 14.85
CA ASN A 443 -4.73 -15.38 15.59
C ASN A 443 -5.77 -14.50 14.89
N VAL A 444 -6.70 -15.11 14.18
CA VAL A 444 -7.81 -14.39 13.53
C VAL A 444 -8.82 -14.00 14.61
N LEU A 445 -8.96 -12.71 14.86
CA LEU A 445 -9.90 -12.15 15.83
C LEU A 445 -11.35 -12.22 15.33
N PRO A 446 -12.34 -12.20 16.22
CA PRO A 446 -13.73 -12.04 15.83
C PRO A 446 -13.93 -10.77 14.98
N GLY A 447 -14.64 -10.91 13.87
CA GLY A 447 -14.86 -9.80 12.93
C GLY A 447 -15.29 -10.28 11.54
N ARG A 448 -15.35 -9.33 10.62
CA ARG A 448 -15.62 -9.58 9.20
C ARG A 448 -14.33 -9.36 8.42
N TYR A 449 -14.06 -10.25 7.48
CA TYR A 449 -12.82 -10.22 6.71
C TYR A 449 -13.09 -10.44 5.24
N ARG A 450 -12.42 -9.68 4.40
CA ARG A 450 -12.29 -9.97 2.98
C ARG A 450 -11.12 -10.92 2.79
N VAL A 451 -11.37 -12.00 2.06
CA VAL A 451 -10.35 -12.98 1.71
C VAL A 451 -9.70 -12.58 0.39
N VAL A 452 -8.42 -12.36 0.42
CA VAL A 452 -7.61 -12.01 -0.75
C VAL A 452 -6.62 -13.13 -1.00
N VAL A 453 -6.66 -13.69 -2.19
CA VAL A 453 -5.77 -14.76 -2.62
C VAL A 453 -4.97 -14.29 -3.84
N ASN A 454 -3.66 -14.16 -3.67
CA ASN A 454 -2.74 -13.85 -4.75
C ASN A 454 -2.03 -15.12 -5.19
N THR A 455 -1.88 -15.29 -6.48
CA THR A 455 -1.13 -16.40 -7.06
C THR A 455 -0.25 -15.92 -8.23
N SER A 456 0.93 -16.52 -8.37
CA SER A 456 1.79 -16.31 -9.53
C SER A 456 1.62 -17.41 -10.60
N VAL A 457 0.83 -18.44 -10.32
CA VAL A 457 0.57 -19.57 -11.23
C VAL A 457 -0.94 -19.71 -11.38
N GLY A 458 -1.43 -19.71 -12.62
CA GLY A 458 -2.85 -19.85 -12.91
C GLY A 458 -3.70 -18.70 -12.33
N TYR A 459 -4.92 -19.02 -11.94
CA TYR A 459 -5.87 -18.10 -11.31
C TYR A 459 -6.70 -18.79 -10.24
N VAL A 460 -7.30 -18.00 -9.35
CA VAL A 460 -8.21 -18.50 -8.31
C VAL A 460 -9.62 -18.63 -8.90
N ALA A 461 -10.09 -19.86 -9.01
CA ALA A 461 -11.41 -20.18 -9.55
C ALA A 461 -12.49 -20.09 -8.46
N SER A 462 -12.19 -20.55 -7.23
CA SER A 462 -13.13 -20.56 -6.11
C SER A 462 -12.41 -20.40 -4.78
N VAL A 463 -13.05 -19.71 -3.84
CA VAL A 463 -12.65 -19.64 -2.43
C VAL A 463 -13.91 -19.78 -1.59
N VAL A 464 -14.04 -20.86 -0.83
CA VAL A 464 -15.22 -21.10 0.00
C VAL A 464 -14.83 -21.46 1.43
N SER A 465 -15.71 -21.15 2.39
CA SER A 465 -15.65 -21.65 3.76
C SER A 465 -17.02 -22.19 4.16
N GLY A 466 -17.12 -23.52 4.29
CA GLY A 466 -18.41 -24.17 4.40
C GLY A 466 -19.28 -23.93 3.16
N SER A 467 -20.39 -23.22 3.30
CA SER A 467 -21.29 -22.86 2.20
C SER A 467 -21.11 -21.42 1.69
N THR A 468 -20.20 -20.65 2.29
CA THR A 468 -19.99 -19.23 1.96
C THR A 468 -18.97 -19.08 0.84
N ASP A 469 -19.38 -18.42 -0.25
CA ASP A 469 -18.47 -18.04 -1.34
C ASP A 469 -17.75 -16.74 -0.97
N LEU A 470 -16.45 -16.86 -0.69
CA LEU A 470 -15.60 -15.77 -0.21
C LEU A 470 -15.05 -14.88 -1.33
N LEU A 471 -15.26 -15.23 -2.59
CA LEU A 471 -15.01 -14.32 -3.71
C LEU A 471 -16.06 -13.19 -3.77
N HIS A 472 -17.27 -13.42 -3.21
CA HIS A 472 -18.41 -12.51 -3.30
C HIS A 472 -18.94 -12.05 -1.93
N GLN A 473 -18.56 -12.74 -0.84
CA GLN A 473 -19.03 -12.45 0.51
C GLN A 473 -17.86 -12.42 1.51
N PRO A 474 -17.95 -11.59 2.57
CA PRO A 474 -16.92 -11.58 3.59
C PRO A 474 -16.96 -12.83 4.46
N LEU A 475 -15.80 -13.27 4.92
CA LEU A 475 -15.66 -14.25 5.97
C LEU A 475 -16.09 -13.66 7.31
N VAL A 476 -17.00 -14.30 8.03
CA VAL A 476 -17.45 -13.87 9.36
C VAL A 476 -16.84 -14.80 10.41
N VAL A 477 -16.05 -14.23 11.31
CA VAL A 477 -15.45 -14.95 12.46
C VAL A 477 -16.22 -14.55 13.72
N GLY A 478 -16.95 -15.48 14.31
CA GLY A 478 -17.70 -15.26 15.55
C GLY A 478 -16.82 -15.29 16.79
N ILE A 479 -17.34 -14.75 17.90
CA ILE A 479 -16.67 -14.77 19.21
C ILE A 479 -16.58 -16.23 19.70
N GLY A 480 -15.36 -16.75 19.86
CA GLY A 480 -15.11 -18.13 20.32
C GLY A 480 -15.59 -19.21 19.33
N GLY A 481 -15.97 -18.82 18.10
CA GLY A 481 -16.43 -19.72 17.06
C GLY A 481 -15.30 -20.40 16.30
N SER A 482 -15.50 -21.67 15.90
CA SER A 482 -14.67 -22.32 14.90
C SER A 482 -15.12 -21.88 13.50
N VAL A 483 -14.15 -21.58 12.65
CA VAL A 483 -14.39 -21.27 11.23
C VAL A 483 -14.07 -22.52 10.42
N PRO A 484 -14.94 -22.94 9.48
CA PRO A 484 -14.62 -24.04 8.57
C PRO A 484 -13.34 -23.70 7.78
N PRO A 485 -12.57 -24.71 7.35
CA PRO A 485 -11.40 -24.48 6.50
C PRO A 485 -11.75 -23.65 5.27
N LEU A 486 -10.76 -22.87 4.79
CA LEU A 486 -10.86 -22.23 3.49
C LEU A 486 -10.48 -23.25 2.41
N GLU A 487 -11.41 -23.54 1.52
CA GLU A 487 -11.20 -24.39 0.35
C GLU A 487 -10.91 -23.49 -0.85
N ILE A 488 -9.72 -23.59 -1.42
CA ILE A 488 -9.26 -22.77 -2.55
C ILE A 488 -9.08 -23.69 -3.76
N ILE A 489 -9.76 -23.38 -4.87
CA ILE A 489 -9.56 -24.07 -6.16
C ILE A 489 -8.79 -23.15 -7.09
N MET A 490 -7.72 -23.68 -7.65
CA MET A 490 -6.86 -23.00 -8.61
C MET A 490 -6.91 -23.70 -9.95
N CYS A 491 -7.00 -22.92 -11.04
CA CYS A 491 -7.01 -23.41 -12.41
C CYS A 491 -5.94 -22.70 -13.25
N ASP A 492 -5.55 -23.29 -14.38
CA ASP A 492 -4.57 -22.74 -15.32
C ASP A 492 -5.11 -22.58 -16.75
N ASP A 493 -6.41 -22.74 -16.93
CA ASP A 493 -7.16 -22.52 -18.17
C ASP A 493 -7.70 -21.09 -18.31
N GLY A 494 -6.96 -20.12 -17.75
CA GLY A 494 -7.34 -18.72 -17.75
C GLY A 494 -7.32 -18.08 -19.13
N ALA A 495 -8.07 -16.98 -19.27
CA ALA A 495 -8.09 -16.19 -20.49
C ALA A 495 -6.78 -15.39 -20.69
N GLU A 496 -6.53 -15.03 -21.95
CA GLU A 496 -5.50 -14.09 -22.36
C GLU A 496 -6.17 -12.81 -22.88
N VAL A 497 -5.76 -11.65 -22.35
CA VAL A 497 -6.25 -10.34 -22.82
C VAL A 497 -5.06 -9.56 -23.32
N ASP A 498 -5.01 -9.35 -24.64
CA ASP A 498 -4.00 -8.53 -25.31
C ASP A 498 -4.63 -7.27 -25.90
N GLY A 499 -3.82 -6.24 -26.09
CA GLY A 499 -4.35 -5.02 -26.67
C GLY A 499 -3.31 -3.94 -26.93
N THR A 500 -3.84 -2.78 -27.29
CA THR A 500 -3.04 -1.59 -27.58
C THR A 500 -3.66 -0.38 -26.89
N ILE A 501 -2.80 0.60 -26.58
CA ILE A 501 -3.20 1.90 -26.05
C ILE A 501 -3.08 2.93 -27.17
N ASP A 502 -4.16 3.69 -27.40
CA ASP A 502 -4.16 4.83 -28.30
C ASP A 502 -3.99 6.14 -27.52
N SER A 503 -3.02 6.96 -27.92
CA SER A 503 -2.88 8.31 -27.37
C SER A 503 -3.91 9.23 -28.02
N THR A 504 -4.73 9.94 -27.23
CA THR A 504 -5.79 10.85 -27.68
C THR A 504 -5.28 12.11 -28.39
N ASN A 505 -3.99 12.39 -28.34
CA ASN A 505 -3.40 13.48 -29.09
C ASN A 505 -3.20 13.06 -30.55
N GLY A 506 -4.24 13.27 -31.37
CA GLY A 506 -4.31 12.97 -32.79
C GLY A 506 -3.36 13.75 -33.70
N THR A 507 -2.21 14.14 -33.23
CA THR A 507 -1.03 14.56 -33.99
C THR A 507 0.14 13.64 -33.65
N ALA A 508 -0.03 12.37 -34.01
CA ALA A 508 1.14 11.56 -34.27
C ALA A 508 1.80 12.13 -35.54
N GLU A 509 2.53 13.23 -35.43
CA GLU A 509 3.66 13.42 -36.30
C GLU A 509 4.52 12.14 -36.13
N ARG A 510 4.41 11.28 -37.12
CA ARG A 510 5.40 10.23 -37.35
C ARG A 510 6.74 10.94 -37.50
N SER A 511 7.30 11.33 -36.38
CA SER A 511 8.67 11.77 -36.29
C SER A 511 9.51 10.57 -36.72
N THR A 512 9.99 10.65 -37.94
CA THR A 512 11.06 9.78 -38.49
C THR A 512 12.39 10.09 -37.81
N ALA A 513 12.39 10.33 -36.52
CA ALA A 513 13.57 10.53 -35.71
C ALA A 513 13.97 9.20 -35.04
N THR A 514 15.14 8.77 -35.35
CA THR A 514 15.90 7.56 -34.95
C THR A 514 16.17 7.44 -33.44
N ASN A 515 15.35 7.99 -32.55
CA ASN A 515 15.43 7.73 -31.11
C ASN A 515 14.10 7.18 -30.62
N ARG A 516 13.94 5.84 -30.71
CA ARG A 516 12.86 5.14 -30.03
C ARG A 516 13.07 5.28 -28.52
N SER A 517 12.14 5.93 -27.83
CA SER A 517 11.99 5.82 -26.37
C SER A 517 11.97 4.33 -26.01
N THR A 518 12.79 3.92 -25.08
CA THR A 518 12.85 2.51 -24.61
C THR A 518 11.86 2.25 -23.46
N GLN A 519 10.95 3.22 -23.17
CA GLN A 519 10.08 3.16 -22.03
C GLN A 519 8.62 2.87 -22.38
N PRO A 520 7.88 2.20 -21.47
CA PRO A 520 6.46 1.96 -21.64
C PRO A 520 5.67 3.28 -21.70
N LEU A 521 4.63 3.33 -22.52
CA LEU A 521 3.75 4.50 -22.65
C LEU A 521 2.90 4.73 -21.39
N GLY A 522 2.56 3.65 -20.69
CA GLY A 522 1.72 3.68 -19.52
C GLY A 522 1.48 2.28 -18.95
N PHE A 523 0.44 2.14 -18.17
CA PHE A 523 0.00 0.85 -17.65
C PHE A 523 -1.51 0.67 -17.84
N VAL A 524 -1.92 -0.58 -17.92
CA VAL A 524 -3.32 -0.98 -18.00
C VAL A 524 -3.74 -1.61 -16.68
N CYS A 525 -4.86 -1.14 -16.16
CA CYS A 525 -5.55 -1.74 -15.02
C CYS A 525 -6.72 -2.59 -15.55
N LEU A 526 -6.79 -3.83 -15.11
CA LEU A 526 -7.90 -4.74 -15.34
C LEU A 526 -8.52 -5.12 -14.00
N ALA A 527 -9.66 -4.51 -13.66
CA ALA A 527 -10.36 -4.69 -12.38
C ALA A 527 -11.58 -5.60 -12.54
N PRO A 528 -11.74 -6.67 -11.74
CA PRO A 528 -12.92 -7.53 -11.78
C PRO A 528 -14.16 -6.76 -11.32
N MET A 529 -15.33 -7.07 -11.91
CA MET A 529 -16.58 -6.40 -11.56
C MET A 529 -17.39 -7.15 -10.52
N ASP A 530 -17.26 -8.47 -10.47
CA ASP A 530 -18.16 -9.35 -9.73
C ASP A 530 -17.52 -9.94 -8.46
N ARG A 531 -16.26 -9.58 -8.13
CA ARG A 531 -15.56 -10.09 -6.96
C ARG A 531 -15.44 -9.03 -5.88
N MET A 532 -15.33 -9.47 -4.62
CA MET A 532 -15.00 -8.56 -3.51
C MET A 532 -13.58 -7.99 -3.62
N ASP A 533 -12.65 -8.77 -4.14
CA ASP A 533 -11.30 -8.28 -4.49
C ASP A 533 -11.37 -7.62 -5.86
N ASP A 534 -11.50 -6.30 -5.87
CA ASP A 534 -11.60 -5.46 -7.06
C ASP A 534 -10.27 -4.79 -7.43
N ARG A 535 -9.17 -5.23 -6.83
CA ARG A 535 -7.84 -4.71 -7.14
C ARG A 535 -7.50 -4.91 -8.61
N CYS A 536 -6.88 -3.89 -9.16
CA CYS A 536 -6.40 -3.94 -10.53
C CYS A 536 -5.31 -5.01 -10.69
N LYS A 537 -5.48 -5.90 -11.65
CA LYS A 537 -4.32 -6.52 -12.26
C LYS A 537 -3.66 -5.47 -13.16
N ILE A 538 -2.38 -5.24 -12.99
CA ILE A 538 -1.64 -4.20 -13.70
C ILE A 538 -0.70 -4.85 -14.70
N ALA A 539 -0.75 -4.38 -15.96
CA ALA A 539 0.23 -4.69 -16.98
C ALA A 539 0.86 -3.40 -17.50
N TRP A 540 2.18 -3.32 -17.49
CA TRP A 540 2.91 -2.25 -18.16
C TRP A 540 2.89 -2.48 -19.68
N THR A 541 2.74 -1.40 -20.43
CA THR A 541 2.77 -1.50 -21.88
C THR A 541 4.20 -1.60 -22.38
N ASN A 542 4.33 -2.24 -23.53
CA ASN A 542 5.55 -2.13 -24.32
C ASN A 542 5.71 -0.72 -24.90
N VAL A 543 6.86 -0.44 -25.49
CA VAL A 543 7.18 0.85 -26.14
C VAL A 543 6.22 1.19 -27.29
N ASP A 544 5.68 0.16 -27.94
CA ASP A 544 4.69 0.29 -29.04
C ASP A 544 3.25 0.43 -28.55
N GLY A 545 3.04 0.51 -27.22
CA GLY A 545 1.73 0.61 -26.59
C GLY A 545 0.98 -0.71 -26.48
N THR A 546 1.60 -1.83 -26.83
CA THR A 546 1.00 -3.16 -26.66
C THR A 546 1.10 -3.63 -25.21
N PHE A 547 0.12 -4.42 -24.77
CA PHE A 547 0.10 -5.07 -23.47
C PHE A 547 -0.53 -6.46 -23.54
N THR A 548 -0.24 -7.29 -22.55
CA THR A 548 -0.81 -8.64 -22.44
C THR A 548 -1.03 -9.00 -20.98
N PHE A 549 -2.22 -9.50 -20.68
CA PHE A 549 -2.54 -10.19 -19.43
C PHE A 549 -2.70 -11.68 -19.71
N GLN A 550 -2.12 -12.49 -18.87
CA GLN A 550 -2.25 -13.94 -18.93
C GLN A 550 -2.95 -14.47 -17.67
N GLN A 551 -3.56 -15.64 -17.77
CA GLN A 551 -4.20 -16.33 -16.66
C GLN A 551 -5.27 -15.46 -15.98
N ILE A 552 -6.12 -14.83 -16.80
CA ILE A 552 -7.25 -14.05 -16.32
C ILE A 552 -8.41 -15.00 -16.02
N ALA A 553 -8.92 -14.96 -14.79
CA ALA A 553 -10.10 -15.73 -14.40
C ALA A 553 -11.30 -15.37 -15.29
N PRO A 554 -12.15 -16.32 -15.67
CA PRO A 554 -13.40 -16.01 -16.35
C PRO A 554 -14.24 -15.01 -15.56
N GLY A 555 -14.88 -14.06 -16.26
CA GLY A 555 -15.70 -13.03 -15.60
C GLY A 555 -15.76 -11.71 -16.37
N SER A 556 -16.32 -10.70 -15.72
CA SER A 556 -16.48 -9.35 -16.23
C SER A 556 -15.42 -8.42 -15.61
N TYR A 557 -14.79 -7.60 -16.43
CA TYR A 557 -13.73 -6.70 -16.01
C TYR A 557 -13.91 -5.30 -16.56
N ARG A 558 -13.47 -4.30 -15.78
CA ARG A 558 -13.25 -2.93 -16.25
C ARG A 558 -11.79 -2.79 -16.63
N ALA A 559 -11.54 -2.38 -17.88
CA ALA A 559 -10.21 -2.12 -18.41
C ALA A 559 -10.03 -0.63 -18.63
N LEU A 560 -8.92 -0.07 -18.17
CA LEU A 560 -8.53 1.31 -18.43
C LEU A 560 -7.01 1.45 -18.52
N ALA A 561 -6.55 2.40 -19.33
CA ALA A 561 -5.14 2.68 -19.53
C ALA A 561 -4.77 4.04 -18.93
N MET A 562 -3.67 4.10 -18.20
CA MET A 562 -3.17 5.30 -17.55
C MET A 562 -1.74 5.61 -17.93
N ASP A 563 -1.43 6.89 -17.97
CA ASP A 563 -0.08 7.40 -18.07
C ASP A 563 0.76 7.00 -16.86
N ARG A 564 2.01 6.66 -17.07
CA ARG A 564 3.01 6.29 -16.06
C ARG A 564 3.23 7.34 -14.96
N THR A 565 2.86 8.59 -15.19
CA THR A 565 3.06 9.69 -14.24
C THR A 565 2.06 9.71 -13.09
N ARG A 566 1.04 8.85 -13.11
CA ARG A 566 0.08 8.71 -12.00
C ARG A 566 0.53 7.62 -11.05
N PRO A 567 1.04 7.95 -9.86
CA PRO A 567 1.40 6.95 -8.88
C PRO A 567 0.13 6.35 -8.23
N GLN A 568 0.18 5.04 -7.99
CA GLN A 568 -0.69 4.29 -7.08
C GLN A 568 -2.16 4.16 -7.51
N PHE A 569 -2.37 3.32 -8.53
CA PHE A 569 -3.68 2.80 -8.85
C PHE A 569 -3.78 1.35 -8.37
N GLU A 570 -4.08 1.16 -7.10
CA GLU A 570 -4.30 -0.19 -6.57
C GLU A 570 -5.78 -0.60 -6.68
N SER A 571 -6.69 0.38 -6.72
CA SER A 571 -8.12 0.14 -6.88
C SER A 571 -8.83 1.29 -7.59
N LEU A 572 -9.94 0.97 -8.29
CA LEU A 572 -10.78 1.96 -8.96
C LEU A 572 -11.80 2.52 -7.95
N SER A 573 -11.56 3.75 -7.46
CA SER A 573 -12.57 4.45 -6.66
C SER A 573 -13.77 4.87 -7.51
N ASP A 574 -14.95 5.03 -6.91
CA ASP A 574 -16.15 5.51 -7.60
C ASP A 574 -15.94 6.90 -8.24
N GLU A 575 -15.09 7.73 -7.64
CA GLU A 575 -14.72 9.05 -8.19
C GLU A 575 -13.98 8.91 -9.51
N ILE A 576 -13.05 7.97 -9.60
CA ILE A 576 -12.29 7.66 -10.80
C ILE A 576 -13.19 7.01 -11.85
N LEU A 577 -14.03 6.06 -11.42
CA LEU A 577 -15.01 5.44 -12.32
C LEU A 577 -15.93 6.47 -12.93
N THR A 578 -16.41 7.44 -12.14
CA THR A 578 -17.27 8.51 -12.63
C THR A 578 -16.51 9.50 -13.53
N GLN A 579 -15.28 9.87 -13.14
CA GLN A 579 -14.49 10.85 -13.89
C GLN A 579 -14.09 10.33 -15.28
N TYR A 580 -13.80 9.02 -15.40
CA TYR A 580 -13.29 8.43 -16.63
C TYR A 580 -14.24 7.39 -17.25
N GLU A 581 -15.54 7.45 -16.93
CA GLU A 581 -16.54 6.48 -17.40
C GLU A 581 -16.49 6.28 -18.93
N SER A 582 -16.29 7.36 -19.70
CA SER A 582 -16.22 7.30 -21.16
C SER A 582 -14.97 6.62 -21.72
N LYS A 583 -13.94 6.40 -20.88
CA LYS A 583 -12.66 5.77 -21.26
C LYS A 583 -12.50 4.37 -20.68
N ILE A 584 -13.43 3.95 -19.83
CA ILE A 584 -13.46 2.61 -19.25
C ILE A 584 -14.14 1.67 -20.24
N GLN A 585 -13.48 0.59 -20.57
CA GLN A 585 -14.06 -0.48 -21.37
C GLN A 585 -14.43 -1.67 -20.50
N VAL A 586 -15.69 -2.12 -20.61
CA VAL A 586 -16.11 -3.37 -19.96
C VAL A 586 -15.84 -4.52 -20.92
N ILE A 587 -15.16 -5.56 -20.43
CA ILE A 587 -14.86 -6.78 -21.18
C ILE A 587 -15.37 -8.00 -20.42
N HIS A 588 -15.77 -9.02 -21.16
CA HIS A 588 -16.19 -10.32 -20.65
C HIS A 588 -15.24 -11.37 -21.20
N VAL A 589 -14.66 -12.16 -20.35
CA VAL A 589 -13.74 -13.22 -20.75
C VAL A 589 -14.22 -14.58 -20.26
N SER A 590 -14.09 -15.60 -21.11
CA SER A 590 -14.37 -16.99 -20.82
C SER A 590 -13.05 -17.78 -20.67
N GLN A 591 -13.13 -19.03 -20.20
CA GLN A 591 -11.98 -19.93 -20.10
C GLN A 591 -11.28 -20.05 -21.45
N GLU A 592 -9.93 -20.07 -21.43
CA GLU A 592 -9.05 -20.21 -22.60
C GLU A 592 -9.28 -19.17 -23.71
N GLN A 593 -10.12 -18.17 -23.47
CA GLN A 593 -10.42 -17.14 -24.46
C GLN A 593 -9.23 -16.21 -24.66
N LYS A 594 -8.92 -15.92 -25.94
CA LYS A 594 -8.04 -14.81 -26.32
C LYS A 594 -8.87 -13.63 -26.76
N GLN A 595 -8.76 -12.53 -26.04
CA GLN A 595 -9.51 -11.31 -26.34
C GLN A 595 -8.57 -10.14 -26.59
N ARG A 596 -8.85 -9.39 -27.65
CA ARG A 596 -8.12 -8.18 -27.97
C ARG A 596 -8.94 -6.93 -27.64
N VAL A 597 -8.28 -5.95 -27.00
CA VAL A 597 -8.90 -4.70 -26.59
C VAL A 597 -8.08 -3.49 -27.04
N HIS A 598 -8.76 -2.37 -27.29
CA HIS A 598 -8.13 -1.09 -27.60
C HIS A 598 -8.56 -0.08 -26.54
N LEU A 599 -7.61 0.52 -25.85
CA LEU A 599 -7.90 1.44 -24.74
C LEU A 599 -7.39 2.84 -25.05
N LEU A 600 -8.13 3.84 -24.60
CA LEU A 600 -7.71 5.24 -24.68
C LEU A 600 -6.85 5.57 -23.47
N LEU A 601 -5.67 6.14 -23.70
CA LEU A 601 -4.77 6.57 -22.63
C LEU A 601 -5.37 7.75 -21.86
N ILE A 602 -5.45 7.63 -20.55
CA ILE A 602 -5.78 8.70 -19.62
C ILE A 602 -4.49 9.39 -19.21
N THR A 603 -4.32 10.65 -19.60
CA THR A 603 -3.11 11.42 -19.30
C THR A 603 -3.23 12.19 -18.00
N ALA A 604 -2.11 12.56 -17.39
CA ALA A 604 -2.09 13.30 -16.13
C ALA A 604 -2.69 14.73 -16.24
N SER A 605 -2.88 15.22 -17.46
CA SER A 605 -3.47 16.53 -17.74
C SER A 605 -5.01 16.53 -17.81
N GLU A 606 -5.63 15.37 -17.74
CA GLU A 606 -7.09 15.19 -17.73
C GLU A 606 -7.57 14.87 -16.31
#